data_acffbb7d5500488a5b6109dd2464356a
#
_entry.id   acffbb7d5500488a5b6109dd2464356a
#
_cell.length_a   1.000
_cell.length_b   1.000
_cell.length_c   1.000
_cell.angle_alpha   90.00
_cell.angle_beta   90.00
_cell.angle_gamma   90.00
#
_symmetry.space_group_name_H-M   'P 1'
#
loop_
_entity.id
_entity.type
_entity.pdbx_description
1 polymer ?
#
loop_
_entity_poly.entity_id
_entity_poly.type
_entity_poly.pdbx_seq_one_letter_code
_entity_poly.pdbx_strand_id
1 'polypeptide(L)'
;GRARLGKLHTKHGILETPTLLPVINPNIRTIEPREMWDRYGIGALITNSYIIWKHDSLKEKAIADGVHKLIDYPGVIMTDSGTFQSYIYGDVEVGVEEIVEFQRSIGVDIATMLDVFSRPDMKHSEVKSAVDETIERSPVSVETSQDTMLNGPIQGGLFPDLRRNSASEMAKFDFSVHPIGGIVPVMEQQRYREYAKIMMSTLPFLPSNRPVHMFGCGHPMLFPMSIALGADLFDSAAYALFARDGRILSPWGTEKLEGLMEWPIMMPCISGVTPELVRKMPKDERMKLLAKYNLEITLAELALTWQR
;
A
#
# COMPACT_ATOMS: atom_id res chain seq x y z
N GLY A 1 -5.01 10.75 -21.37
CA GLY A 1 -4.58 10.06 -20.16
C GLY A 1 -5.68 9.18 -19.61
N ARG A 2 -5.34 8.32 -18.66
CA ARG A 2 -6.28 7.43 -17.97
C ARG A 2 -6.58 7.91 -16.54
N ALA A 3 -6.03 9.05 -16.14
CA ALA A 3 -6.31 9.65 -14.84
C ALA A 3 -7.80 9.88 -14.67
N ARG A 4 -8.32 9.57 -13.48
CA ARG A 4 -9.72 9.70 -13.14
C ARG A 4 -9.89 10.04 -11.66
N LEU A 5 -11.03 10.65 -11.35
CA LEU A 5 -11.50 10.85 -9.99
C LEU A 5 -12.58 9.80 -9.71
N GLY A 6 -12.58 9.25 -8.51
CA GLY A 6 -13.55 8.23 -8.12
C GLY A 6 -13.96 8.37 -6.66
N LYS A 7 -14.98 7.58 -6.29
CA LYS A 7 -15.45 7.43 -4.92
C LYS A 7 -15.65 5.95 -4.64
N LEU A 8 -14.93 5.43 -3.64
CA LEU A 8 -15.08 4.08 -3.15
C LEU A 8 -15.88 4.11 -1.86
N HIS A 9 -17.06 3.52 -1.89
CA HIS A 9 -17.96 3.45 -0.73
C HIS A 9 -17.61 2.25 0.12
N THR A 10 -17.34 2.46 1.40
CA THR A 10 -17.00 1.42 2.38
C THR A 10 -17.88 1.52 3.62
N LYS A 11 -17.76 0.56 4.55
CA LYS A 11 -18.52 0.57 5.82
C LYS A 11 -18.15 1.77 6.71
N HIS A 12 -16.88 2.24 6.68
CA HIS A 12 -16.39 3.32 7.54
C HIS A 12 -16.14 4.65 6.80
N GLY A 13 -16.69 4.81 5.61
CA GLY A 13 -16.64 6.06 4.88
C GLY A 13 -16.49 5.95 3.38
N ILE A 14 -16.38 7.09 2.74
CA ILE A 14 -16.16 7.21 1.30
C ILE A 14 -14.73 7.65 1.06
N LEU A 15 -13.97 6.86 0.30
CA LEU A 15 -12.65 7.24 -0.16
C LEU A 15 -12.75 7.95 -1.51
N GLU A 16 -12.31 9.18 -1.56
CA GLU A 16 -12.09 9.87 -2.83
C GLU A 16 -10.73 9.44 -3.40
N THR A 17 -10.69 9.16 -4.69
CA THR A 17 -9.48 8.68 -5.37
C THR A 17 -9.03 9.67 -6.45
N PRO A 18 -7.71 9.75 -6.69
CA PRO A 18 -6.59 8.99 -6.12
C PRO A 18 -6.33 9.32 -4.65
N THR A 19 -5.93 8.32 -3.85
CA THR A 19 -5.57 8.53 -2.44
C THR A 19 -4.45 7.59 -1.98
N LEU A 20 -3.78 8.01 -0.90
CA LEU A 20 -2.73 7.24 -0.24
C LEU A 20 -3.26 6.61 1.04
N LEU A 21 -2.96 5.33 1.24
CA LEU A 21 -3.14 4.59 2.47
C LEU A 21 -1.77 4.41 3.15
N PRO A 22 -1.43 5.21 4.17
CA PRO A 22 -0.20 4.95 4.95
C PRO A 22 -0.23 3.56 5.56
N VAL A 23 0.92 2.85 5.47
CA VAL A 23 1.07 1.52 6.06
C VAL A 23 1.33 1.66 7.55
N ILE A 24 0.52 0.98 8.36
CA ILE A 24 0.68 0.91 9.82
C ILE A 24 1.14 -0.49 10.21
N ASN A 25 2.29 -0.57 10.88
CA ASN A 25 2.67 -1.80 11.56
C ASN A 25 1.93 -1.85 12.91
N PRO A 26 1.15 -2.91 13.20
CA PRO A 26 0.36 -2.97 14.44
C PRO A 26 1.21 -2.97 15.71
N ASN A 27 2.49 -3.38 15.61
CA ASN A 27 3.44 -3.42 16.72
C ASN A 27 4.31 -2.17 16.85
N ILE A 28 4.54 -1.43 15.75
CA ILE A 28 5.48 -0.30 15.71
C ILE A 28 4.79 0.89 15.06
N ARG A 29 4.36 1.85 15.87
CA ARG A 29 3.66 3.05 15.43
C ARG A 29 4.59 4.26 15.49
N THR A 30 5.09 4.70 14.34
CA THR A 30 5.95 5.90 14.27
C THR A 30 5.13 7.19 14.37
N ILE A 31 3.96 7.18 13.71
CA ILE A 31 2.90 8.20 13.87
C ILE A 31 1.65 7.42 14.27
N GLU A 32 0.95 7.89 15.30
CA GLU A 32 -0.25 7.21 15.75
C GLU A 32 -1.39 7.31 14.72
N PRO A 33 -2.14 6.23 14.47
CA PRO A 33 -3.25 6.25 13.51
C PRO A 33 -4.30 7.31 13.82
N ARG A 34 -4.58 7.55 15.10
CA ARG A 34 -5.47 8.63 15.54
C ARG A 34 -4.94 10.01 15.13
N GLU A 35 -3.63 10.27 15.25
CA GLU A 35 -3.02 11.51 14.77
C GLU A 35 -3.13 11.65 13.25
N MET A 36 -3.03 10.56 12.50
CA MET A 36 -3.22 10.57 11.04
C MET A 36 -4.63 11.00 10.65
N TRP A 37 -5.64 10.54 11.38
CA TRP A 37 -7.01 10.98 11.19
C TRP A 37 -7.24 12.44 11.60
N ASP A 38 -6.91 12.78 12.85
CA ASP A 38 -7.27 14.07 13.45
C ASP A 38 -6.48 15.24 12.86
N ARG A 39 -5.20 15.03 12.56
CA ARG A 39 -4.30 16.11 12.12
C ARG A 39 -4.10 16.16 10.62
N TYR A 40 -4.01 15.02 9.97
CA TYR A 40 -3.68 14.96 8.54
C TYR A 40 -4.89 14.67 7.64
N GLY A 41 -6.06 14.40 8.21
CA GLY A 41 -7.28 14.10 7.46
C GLY A 41 -7.17 12.84 6.58
N ILE A 42 -6.33 11.89 6.98
CA ILE A 42 -6.13 10.64 6.24
C ILE A 42 -7.38 9.77 6.41
N GLY A 43 -8.09 9.52 5.31
CA GLY A 43 -9.36 8.78 5.33
C GLY A 43 -9.22 7.27 5.33
N ALA A 44 -8.04 6.74 4.99
CA ALA A 44 -7.80 5.30 4.93
C ALA A 44 -6.38 4.94 5.36
N LEU A 45 -6.22 3.78 5.98
CA LEU A 45 -4.94 3.15 6.33
C LEU A 45 -4.90 1.74 5.77
N ILE A 46 -3.69 1.21 5.61
CA ILE A 46 -3.47 -0.21 5.38
C ILE A 46 -2.60 -0.80 6.48
N THR A 47 -2.97 -1.97 6.98
CA THR A 47 -2.18 -2.72 7.96
C THR A 47 -2.05 -4.18 7.54
N ASN A 48 -1.24 -4.95 8.25
CA ASN A 48 -0.92 -6.32 7.89
C ASN A 48 -1.75 -7.32 8.70
N SER A 49 -2.67 -8.03 8.06
CA SER A 49 -3.53 -9.01 8.73
C SER A 49 -2.74 -10.24 9.19
N TYR A 50 -1.71 -10.66 8.45
CA TYR A 50 -0.89 -11.79 8.84
C TYR A 50 -0.08 -11.53 10.12
N ILE A 51 0.46 -10.31 10.28
CA ILE A 51 1.13 -9.91 11.53
C ILE A 51 0.14 -9.96 12.70
N ILE A 52 -1.09 -9.47 12.52
CA ILE A 52 -2.12 -9.53 13.56
C ILE A 52 -2.49 -10.99 13.86
N TRP A 53 -2.69 -11.80 12.82
CA TRP A 53 -3.05 -13.22 12.95
C TRP A 53 -1.97 -14.05 13.68
N LYS A 54 -0.70 -13.80 13.40
CA LYS A 54 0.44 -14.55 13.93
C LYS A 54 0.75 -14.23 15.40
N HIS A 55 0.39 -13.06 15.88
CA HIS A 55 0.62 -12.64 17.26
C HIS A 55 -0.62 -12.85 18.12
N ASP A 56 -0.61 -13.86 19.01
CA ASP A 56 -1.76 -14.24 19.83
C ASP A 56 -2.45 -13.05 20.52
N SER A 57 -1.68 -12.18 21.17
CA SER A 57 -2.24 -11.02 21.87
C SER A 57 -2.89 -9.99 20.95
N LEU A 58 -2.40 -9.81 19.72
CA LEU A 58 -3.03 -8.95 18.72
C LEU A 58 -4.27 -9.63 18.12
N LYS A 59 -4.16 -10.92 17.81
CA LYS A 59 -5.24 -11.75 17.26
C LYS A 59 -6.46 -11.77 18.20
N GLU A 60 -6.24 -12.08 19.47
CA GLU A 60 -7.30 -12.10 20.49
C GLU A 60 -8.00 -10.73 20.61
N LYS A 61 -7.23 -9.64 20.69
CA LYS A 61 -7.79 -8.28 20.75
C LYS A 61 -8.55 -7.91 19.47
N ALA A 62 -8.01 -8.25 18.30
CA ALA A 62 -8.66 -7.95 17.04
C ALA A 62 -10.00 -8.70 16.89
N ILE A 63 -10.07 -9.97 17.30
CA ILE A 63 -11.29 -10.77 17.29
C ILE A 63 -12.31 -10.21 18.30
N ALA A 64 -11.87 -9.84 19.50
CA ALA A 64 -12.75 -9.35 20.54
C ALA A 64 -13.31 -7.95 20.27
N ASP A 65 -12.48 -7.05 19.76
CA ASP A 65 -12.75 -5.60 19.71
C ASP A 65 -12.85 -5.03 18.29
N GLY A 66 -12.41 -5.79 17.29
CA GLY A 66 -12.26 -5.34 15.91
C GLY A 66 -10.93 -4.61 15.64
N VAL A 67 -10.54 -4.57 14.37
CA VAL A 67 -9.28 -3.95 13.93
C VAL A 67 -9.26 -2.44 14.14
N HIS A 68 -10.39 -1.75 13.99
CA HIS A 68 -10.51 -0.30 14.19
C HIS A 68 -10.16 0.12 15.63
N LYS A 69 -10.63 -0.65 16.62
CA LYS A 69 -10.28 -0.41 18.01
C LYS A 69 -8.84 -0.84 18.32
N LEU A 70 -8.38 -1.95 17.73
CA LEU A 70 -7.00 -2.43 17.91
C LEU A 70 -5.97 -1.36 17.51
N ILE A 71 -6.17 -0.68 16.40
CA ILE A 71 -5.22 0.33 15.91
C ILE A 71 -5.61 1.77 16.25
N ASP A 72 -6.75 1.98 16.92
CA ASP A 72 -7.32 3.30 17.27
C ASP A 72 -7.50 4.21 16.05
N TYR A 73 -8.30 3.74 15.08
CA TYR A 73 -8.53 4.47 13.84
C TYR A 73 -10.00 4.37 13.40
N PRO A 74 -10.69 5.51 13.16
CA PRO A 74 -12.12 5.51 12.83
C PRO A 74 -12.44 5.43 11.34
N GLY A 75 -11.45 5.62 10.47
CA GLY A 75 -11.62 5.64 9.01
C GLY A 75 -11.54 4.27 8.37
N VAL A 76 -11.37 4.24 7.07
CA VAL A 76 -11.31 3.00 6.28
C VAL A 76 -10.03 2.24 6.56
N ILE A 77 -10.14 0.95 6.84
CA ILE A 77 -9.01 0.05 7.04
C ILE A 77 -8.98 -1.01 5.95
N MET A 78 -7.90 -1.01 5.18
CA MET A 78 -7.50 -2.10 4.30
C MET A 78 -6.48 -2.98 5.02
N THR A 79 -6.47 -4.27 4.73
CA THR A 79 -5.39 -5.16 5.19
C THR A 79 -4.77 -5.88 4.01
N ASP A 80 -3.45 -6.09 4.07
CA ASP A 80 -2.78 -7.07 3.21
C ASP A 80 -2.85 -8.48 3.82
N SER A 81 -2.60 -9.51 3.00
CA SER A 81 -2.73 -10.92 3.39
C SER A 81 -1.43 -11.56 3.91
N GLY A 82 -0.31 -10.84 3.88
CA GLY A 82 1.00 -11.36 4.27
C GLY A 82 1.83 -11.94 3.11
N THR A 83 1.37 -11.87 1.89
CA THR A 83 2.12 -12.37 0.71
C THR A 83 3.52 -11.76 0.61
N PHE A 84 3.68 -10.46 0.90
CA PHE A 84 5.00 -9.83 0.90
C PHE A 84 5.90 -10.33 2.04
N GLN A 85 5.32 -10.72 3.19
CA GLN A 85 6.06 -11.35 4.29
C GLN A 85 6.56 -12.73 3.90
N SER A 86 5.82 -13.50 3.09
CA SER A 86 6.32 -14.78 2.57
C SER A 86 7.55 -14.59 1.68
N TYR A 87 7.58 -13.52 0.91
CA TYR A 87 8.75 -13.16 0.10
C TYR A 87 9.99 -12.83 0.93
N ILE A 88 9.82 -12.12 2.07
CA ILE A 88 10.96 -11.67 2.90
C ILE A 88 11.42 -12.76 3.89
N TYR A 89 10.48 -13.48 4.49
CA TYR A 89 10.74 -14.36 5.64
C TYR A 89 10.51 -15.86 5.38
N GLY A 90 10.07 -16.23 4.17
CA GLY A 90 9.66 -17.59 3.82
C GLY A 90 8.13 -17.76 3.82
N ASP A 91 7.67 -19.00 3.68
CA ASP A 91 6.26 -19.31 3.54
C ASP A 91 5.41 -18.79 4.71
N VAL A 92 4.23 -18.26 4.40
CA VAL A 92 3.22 -17.94 5.41
C VAL A 92 2.51 -19.22 5.87
N GLU A 93 2.27 -19.30 7.18
CA GLU A 93 1.68 -20.48 7.83
C GLU A 93 0.15 -20.50 7.78
N VAL A 94 -0.47 -19.53 7.11
CA VAL A 94 -1.94 -19.34 7.05
C VAL A 94 -2.50 -19.82 5.72
N GLY A 95 -3.69 -20.45 5.78
CA GLY A 95 -4.43 -20.88 4.60
C GLY A 95 -5.09 -19.75 3.83
N VAL A 96 -5.41 -20.00 2.55
CA VAL A 96 -6.05 -19.02 1.65
C VAL A 96 -7.42 -18.58 2.20
N GLU A 97 -8.26 -19.52 2.57
CA GLU A 97 -9.59 -19.27 3.16
C GLU A 97 -9.45 -18.65 4.55
N GLU A 98 -8.57 -19.20 5.37
CA GLU A 98 -8.37 -18.77 6.75
C GLU A 98 -7.99 -17.29 6.87
N ILE A 99 -7.09 -16.78 6.01
CA ILE A 99 -6.69 -15.37 6.10
C ILE A 99 -7.79 -14.43 5.65
N VAL A 100 -8.61 -14.79 4.67
CA VAL A 100 -9.75 -13.97 4.24
C VAL A 100 -10.82 -13.96 5.32
N GLU A 101 -11.14 -15.13 5.91
CA GLU A 101 -12.09 -15.22 7.02
C GLU A 101 -11.63 -14.44 8.25
N PHE A 102 -10.34 -14.52 8.57
CA PHE A 102 -9.77 -13.74 9.67
C PHE A 102 -9.95 -12.23 9.43
N GLN A 103 -9.59 -11.72 8.25
CA GLN A 103 -9.76 -10.31 7.91
C GLN A 103 -11.25 -9.89 8.03
N ARG A 104 -12.16 -10.71 7.54
CA ARG A 104 -13.60 -10.49 7.68
C ARG A 104 -14.02 -10.44 9.15
N SER A 105 -13.57 -11.40 9.96
CA SER A 105 -13.96 -11.55 11.38
C SER A 105 -13.51 -10.37 12.25
N ILE A 106 -12.37 -9.74 11.92
CA ILE A 106 -11.86 -8.57 12.65
C ILE A 106 -12.44 -7.24 12.13
N GLY A 107 -13.32 -7.28 11.12
CA GLY A 107 -14.09 -6.13 10.66
C GLY A 107 -13.32 -5.14 9.80
N VAL A 108 -12.43 -5.60 8.93
CA VAL A 108 -11.78 -4.72 7.95
C VAL A 108 -12.80 -4.22 6.92
N ASP A 109 -12.55 -3.05 6.33
CA ASP A 109 -13.34 -2.56 5.21
C ASP A 109 -12.99 -3.29 3.92
N ILE A 110 -11.68 -3.46 3.67
CA ILE A 110 -11.16 -4.07 2.45
C ILE A 110 -10.12 -5.12 2.82
N ALA A 111 -10.46 -6.38 2.62
CA ALA A 111 -9.56 -7.51 2.79
C ALA A 111 -8.69 -7.72 1.54
N THR A 112 -7.63 -8.50 1.65
CA THR A 112 -6.82 -8.94 0.51
C THR A 112 -6.71 -10.47 0.50
N MET A 113 -6.96 -11.10 -0.65
CA MET A 113 -6.72 -12.52 -0.82
C MET A 113 -5.22 -12.86 -0.75
N LEU A 114 -4.90 -14.10 -0.41
CA LEU A 114 -3.51 -14.58 -0.40
C LEU A 114 -3.09 -14.94 -1.84
N ASP A 115 -2.38 -14.03 -2.50
CA ASP A 115 -1.81 -14.23 -3.83
C ASP A 115 -0.41 -14.85 -3.77
N VAL A 116 0.19 -15.14 -4.92
CA VAL A 116 1.55 -15.65 -5.02
C VAL A 116 2.45 -14.59 -5.64
N PHE A 117 3.43 -14.12 -4.86
CA PHE A 117 4.29 -13.01 -5.24
C PHE A 117 5.21 -13.34 -6.42
N SER A 118 5.20 -12.49 -7.45
CA SER A 118 6.06 -12.62 -8.64
C SER A 118 7.23 -11.63 -8.58
N ARG A 119 8.46 -12.15 -8.44
CA ARG A 119 9.67 -11.32 -8.42
C ARG A 119 10.16 -10.96 -9.82
N PRO A 120 10.86 -9.82 -9.97
CA PRO A 120 11.43 -9.40 -11.27
C PRO A 120 12.53 -10.31 -11.82
N ASP A 121 13.16 -11.13 -10.98
CA ASP A 121 14.25 -12.06 -11.33
C ASP A 121 13.78 -13.47 -11.67
N MET A 122 12.49 -13.77 -11.48
CA MET A 122 11.90 -15.08 -11.77
C MET A 122 11.82 -15.32 -13.28
N LYS A 123 11.94 -16.59 -13.68
CA LYS A 123 11.73 -17.03 -15.07
C LYS A 123 10.25 -16.97 -15.43
N HIS A 124 9.97 -16.89 -16.72
CA HIS A 124 8.60 -16.86 -17.24
C HIS A 124 7.72 -18.01 -16.72
N SER A 125 8.25 -19.24 -16.70
CA SER A 125 7.53 -20.42 -16.19
C SER A 125 7.19 -20.34 -14.71
N GLU A 126 8.08 -19.80 -13.88
CA GLU A 126 7.88 -19.63 -12.44
C GLU A 126 6.81 -18.56 -12.18
N VAL A 127 6.89 -17.43 -12.91
CA VAL A 127 5.87 -16.38 -12.83
C VAL A 127 4.52 -16.88 -13.35
N LYS A 128 4.50 -17.69 -14.42
CA LYS A 128 3.27 -18.30 -14.90
C LYS A 128 2.62 -19.17 -13.82
N SER A 129 3.39 -20.02 -13.16
CA SER A 129 2.90 -20.86 -12.04
C SER A 129 2.30 -19.99 -10.92
N ALA A 130 2.98 -18.91 -10.54
CA ALA A 130 2.48 -17.99 -9.50
C ALA A 130 1.17 -17.29 -9.92
N VAL A 131 1.05 -16.92 -11.18
CA VAL A 131 -0.20 -16.34 -11.75
C VAL A 131 -1.32 -17.37 -11.73
N ASP A 132 -1.07 -18.58 -12.25
CA ASP A 132 -2.06 -19.65 -12.30
C ASP A 132 -2.58 -19.99 -10.89
N GLU A 133 -1.70 -20.15 -9.92
CA GLU A 133 -2.06 -20.42 -8.52
C GLU A 133 -2.85 -19.27 -7.89
N THR A 134 -2.48 -18.01 -8.16
CA THR A 134 -3.24 -16.84 -7.69
C THR A 134 -4.67 -16.86 -8.25
N ILE A 135 -4.85 -17.21 -9.53
CA ILE A 135 -6.16 -17.36 -10.15
C ILE A 135 -6.95 -18.50 -9.52
N GLU A 136 -6.33 -19.65 -9.27
CA GLU A 136 -6.96 -20.82 -8.64
C GLU A 136 -7.49 -20.52 -7.22
N ARG A 137 -6.83 -19.64 -6.48
CA ARG A 137 -7.24 -19.21 -5.13
C ARG A 137 -8.41 -18.23 -5.13
N SER A 138 -8.73 -17.62 -6.28
CA SER A 138 -9.72 -16.53 -6.37
C SER A 138 -11.15 -16.96 -6.05
N PRO A 139 -11.69 -18.09 -6.54
CA PRO A 139 -13.07 -18.50 -6.25
C PRO A 139 -13.34 -18.65 -4.75
N VAL A 140 -12.50 -19.39 -4.03
CA VAL A 140 -12.66 -19.60 -2.58
C VAL A 140 -12.49 -18.30 -1.80
N SER A 141 -11.56 -17.43 -2.22
CA SER A 141 -11.34 -16.13 -1.58
C SER A 141 -12.55 -15.21 -1.72
N VAL A 142 -13.17 -15.16 -2.90
CA VAL A 142 -14.38 -14.36 -3.15
C VAL A 142 -15.57 -14.91 -2.34
N GLU A 143 -15.77 -16.24 -2.33
CA GLU A 143 -16.84 -16.87 -1.55
C GLU A 143 -16.67 -16.59 -0.04
N THR A 144 -15.45 -16.73 0.48
CA THR A 144 -15.14 -16.52 1.91
C THR A 144 -15.30 -15.05 2.33
N SER A 145 -15.05 -14.11 1.44
CA SER A 145 -15.13 -12.67 1.76
C SER A 145 -16.56 -12.20 2.04
N GLN A 146 -17.58 -12.89 1.51
CA GLN A 146 -19.01 -12.57 1.65
C GLN A 146 -19.29 -11.09 1.30
N ASP A 147 -19.73 -10.29 2.28
CA ASP A 147 -20.04 -8.85 2.15
C ASP A 147 -18.84 -7.93 2.41
N THR A 148 -17.67 -8.48 2.77
CA THR A 148 -16.44 -7.71 2.94
C THR A 148 -15.81 -7.46 1.59
N MET A 149 -15.45 -6.21 1.31
CA MET A 149 -14.73 -5.86 0.07
C MET A 149 -13.42 -6.62 -0.01
N LEU A 150 -13.06 -7.12 -1.20
CA LEU A 150 -11.89 -7.95 -1.41
C LEU A 150 -10.99 -7.42 -2.51
N ASN A 151 -9.70 -7.33 -2.23
CA ASN A 151 -8.64 -7.08 -3.20
C ASN A 151 -8.28 -8.36 -3.96
N GLY A 152 -8.25 -8.28 -5.29
CA GLY A 152 -7.71 -9.31 -6.18
C GLY A 152 -6.40 -8.88 -6.81
N PRO A 153 -5.22 -9.20 -6.21
CA PRO A 153 -3.92 -8.75 -6.70
C PRO A 153 -3.59 -9.33 -8.07
N ILE A 154 -3.04 -8.47 -8.94
CA ILE A 154 -2.59 -8.83 -10.28
C ILE A 154 -1.09 -9.06 -10.27
N GLN A 155 -0.68 -10.30 -10.48
CA GLN A 155 0.71 -10.72 -10.59
C GLN A 155 1.13 -10.86 -12.08
N GLY A 156 2.37 -11.22 -12.35
CA GLY A 156 2.87 -11.44 -13.72
C GLY A 156 4.32 -10.99 -13.96
N GLY A 157 5.04 -10.60 -12.87
CA GLY A 157 6.44 -10.21 -12.95
C GLY A 157 6.68 -9.10 -13.97
N LEU A 158 7.72 -9.25 -14.79
CA LEU A 158 8.06 -8.32 -15.89
C LEU A 158 7.51 -8.78 -17.25
N PHE A 159 6.63 -9.78 -17.30
CA PHE A 159 6.13 -10.40 -18.53
C PHE A 159 4.78 -9.82 -18.94
N PRO A 160 4.68 -9.03 -20.06
CA PRO A 160 3.45 -8.39 -20.47
C PRO A 160 2.30 -9.35 -20.80
N ASP A 161 2.62 -10.53 -21.32
CA ASP A 161 1.65 -11.60 -21.63
C ASP A 161 1.03 -12.16 -20.34
N LEU A 162 1.85 -12.43 -19.31
CA LEU A 162 1.38 -12.91 -18.01
C LEU A 162 0.60 -11.84 -17.25
N ARG A 163 1.02 -10.57 -17.31
CA ARG A 163 0.27 -9.43 -16.76
C ARG A 163 -1.11 -9.30 -17.37
N ARG A 164 -1.19 -9.42 -18.71
CA ARG A 164 -2.46 -9.41 -19.43
C ARG A 164 -3.35 -10.59 -19.05
N ASN A 165 -2.78 -11.79 -19.04
CA ASN A 165 -3.50 -13.00 -18.64
C ASN A 165 -4.05 -12.86 -17.21
N SER A 166 -3.20 -12.52 -16.24
CA SER A 166 -3.59 -12.32 -14.86
C SER A 166 -4.73 -11.30 -14.74
N ALA A 167 -4.59 -10.12 -15.36
CA ALA A 167 -5.62 -9.09 -15.31
C ALA A 167 -6.95 -9.56 -15.93
N SER A 168 -6.90 -10.24 -17.08
CA SER A 168 -8.10 -10.72 -17.78
C SER A 168 -8.83 -11.82 -17.00
N GLU A 169 -8.10 -12.73 -16.37
CA GLU A 169 -8.70 -13.79 -15.56
C GLU A 169 -9.25 -13.27 -14.23
N MET A 170 -8.47 -12.46 -13.52
CA MET A 170 -8.89 -11.86 -12.24
C MET A 170 -10.10 -10.93 -12.41
N ALA A 171 -10.24 -10.27 -13.55
CA ALA A 171 -11.40 -9.43 -13.88
C ALA A 171 -12.74 -10.19 -14.00
N LYS A 172 -12.71 -11.52 -14.08
CA LYS A 172 -13.93 -12.36 -14.13
C LYS A 172 -14.55 -12.59 -12.75
N PHE A 173 -13.81 -12.31 -11.68
CA PHE A 173 -14.27 -12.46 -10.29
C PHE A 173 -14.73 -11.12 -9.73
N ASP A 174 -15.59 -11.14 -8.73
CA ASP A 174 -16.16 -9.94 -8.11
C ASP A 174 -15.21 -9.33 -7.06
N PHE A 175 -14.01 -8.96 -7.49
CA PHE A 175 -13.09 -8.20 -6.67
C PHE A 175 -13.48 -6.72 -6.62
N SER A 176 -13.41 -6.12 -5.45
CA SER A 176 -13.73 -4.70 -5.23
C SER A 176 -12.62 -3.76 -5.70
N VAL A 177 -11.37 -4.20 -5.61
CA VAL A 177 -10.17 -3.45 -6.00
C VAL A 177 -9.17 -4.40 -6.65
N HIS A 178 -8.42 -3.91 -7.63
CA HIS A 178 -7.35 -4.67 -8.29
C HIS A 178 -5.98 -4.07 -7.97
N PRO A 179 -5.27 -4.60 -6.95
CA PRO A 179 -3.90 -4.21 -6.69
C PRO A 179 -2.93 -4.74 -7.75
N ILE A 180 -1.94 -3.94 -8.12
CA ILE A 180 -0.83 -4.36 -8.96
C ILE A 180 0.31 -4.82 -8.04
N GLY A 181 0.51 -6.13 -8.00
CA GLY A 181 1.54 -6.77 -7.16
C GLY A 181 2.89 -6.89 -7.85
N GLY A 182 3.94 -7.18 -7.05
CA GLY A 182 5.29 -7.44 -7.54
C GLY A 182 6.04 -6.23 -8.08
N ILE A 183 5.60 -5.00 -7.77
CA ILE A 183 6.19 -3.77 -8.30
C ILE A 183 7.20 -3.11 -7.36
N VAL A 184 7.20 -3.41 -6.06
CA VAL A 184 8.12 -2.80 -5.08
C VAL A 184 9.58 -2.97 -5.49
N PRO A 185 10.10 -4.17 -5.82
CA PRO A 185 11.50 -4.33 -6.25
C PRO A 185 11.82 -3.56 -7.54
N VAL A 186 10.85 -3.38 -8.43
CA VAL A 186 11.02 -2.62 -9.68
C VAL A 186 11.20 -1.13 -9.38
N MET A 187 10.41 -0.59 -8.43
CA MET A 187 10.51 0.79 -7.98
C MET A 187 11.80 1.05 -7.21
N GLU A 188 12.18 0.17 -6.29
CA GLU A 188 13.42 0.27 -5.50
C GLU A 188 14.68 0.25 -6.39
N GLN A 189 14.64 -0.49 -7.50
CA GLN A 189 15.70 -0.52 -8.51
C GLN A 189 15.60 0.64 -9.51
N GLN A 190 14.67 1.57 -9.35
CA GLN A 190 14.42 2.72 -10.23
C GLN A 190 14.16 2.32 -11.70
N ARG A 191 13.55 1.15 -11.91
CA ARG A 191 13.24 0.60 -13.25
C ARG A 191 11.90 1.16 -13.75
N TYR A 192 11.82 2.48 -13.90
CA TYR A 192 10.57 3.19 -14.22
C TYR A 192 9.98 2.81 -15.59
N ARG A 193 10.83 2.41 -16.55
CA ARG A 193 10.36 1.92 -17.85
C ARG A 193 9.61 0.59 -17.72
N GLU A 194 10.13 -0.32 -16.91
CA GLU A 194 9.48 -1.61 -16.60
C GLU A 194 8.20 -1.39 -15.78
N TYR A 195 8.24 -0.48 -14.82
CA TYR A 195 7.06 -0.08 -14.05
C TYR A 195 5.93 0.41 -14.99
N ALA A 196 6.21 1.33 -15.91
CA ALA A 196 5.23 1.81 -16.88
C ALA A 196 4.73 0.68 -17.80
N LYS A 197 5.60 -0.24 -18.24
CA LYS A 197 5.21 -1.41 -19.06
C LYS A 197 4.26 -2.34 -18.29
N ILE A 198 4.52 -2.59 -16.99
CA ILE A 198 3.62 -3.37 -16.13
C ILE A 198 2.22 -2.74 -16.13
N MET A 199 2.11 -1.45 -15.86
CA MET A 199 0.82 -0.76 -15.87
C MET A 199 0.14 -0.84 -17.23
N MET A 200 0.86 -0.54 -18.29
CA MET A 200 0.30 -0.55 -19.67
C MET A 200 -0.14 -1.94 -20.15
N SER A 201 0.48 -3.00 -19.65
CA SER A 201 0.09 -4.38 -19.98
C SER A 201 -1.01 -4.95 -19.08
N THR A 202 -1.34 -4.27 -17.99
CA THR A 202 -2.31 -4.74 -16.98
C THR A 202 -3.63 -3.95 -17.04
N LEU A 203 -3.57 -2.63 -16.93
CA LEU A 203 -4.74 -1.78 -16.72
C LEU A 203 -5.81 -1.86 -17.84
N PRO A 204 -5.44 -2.02 -19.12
CA PRO A 204 -6.44 -2.14 -20.18
C PRO A 204 -7.38 -3.35 -20.07
N PHE A 205 -7.00 -4.33 -19.26
CA PHE A 205 -7.73 -5.60 -19.09
C PHE A 205 -8.51 -5.67 -17.77
N LEU A 206 -8.44 -4.61 -16.96
CA LEU A 206 -9.18 -4.49 -15.71
C LEU A 206 -10.52 -3.75 -15.92
N PRO A 207 -11.54 -4.02 -15.08
CA PRO A 207 -12.81 -3.33 -15.13
C PRO A 207 -12.64 -1.82 -14.89
N SER A 208 -13.23 -0.99 -15.74
CA SER A 208 -13.09 0.48 -15.64
C SER A 208 -13.82 1.08 -14.43
N ASN A 209 -14.75 0.35 -13.84
CA ASN A 209 -15.55 0.76 -12.68
C ASN A 209 -14.98 0.24 -11.34
N ARG A 210 -13.79 -0.36 -11.35
CA ARG A 210 -13.10 -0.81 -10.13
C ARG A 210 -11.79 -0.04 -9.95
N PRO A 211 -11.41 0.33 -8.72
CA PRO A 211 -10.14 0.99 -8.45
C PRO A 211 -8.94 0.10 -8.75
N VAL A 212 -7.86 0.73 -9.21
CA VAL A 212 -6.54 0.11 -9.37
C VAL A 212 -5.63 0.62 -8.26
N HIS A 213 -5.04 -0.28 -7.50
CA HIS A 213 -4.15 0.01 -6.39
C HIS A 213 -2.70 -0.35 -6.74
N MET A 214 -1.79 0.57 -6.57
CA MET A 214 -0.35 0.34 -6.79
C MET A 214 0.29 -0.10 -5.47
N PHE A 215 0.38 -1.41 -5.21
CA PHE A 215 0.88 -1.94 -3.94
C PHE A 215 2.32 -1.51 -3.64
N GLY A 216 2.51 -0.90 -2.45
CA GLY A 216 3.78 -0.41 -1.97
C GLY A 216 4.29 0.85 -2.68
N CYS A 217 3.48 1.47 -3.53
CA CYS A 217 3.84 2.69 -4.26
C CYS A 217 3.39 3.93 -3.50
N GLY A 218 4.32 4.68 -2.93
CA GLY A 218 4.00 5.92 -2.22
C GLY A 218 5.16 6.90 -2.18
N HIS A 219 6.18 6.72 -3.03
CA HIS A 219 7.19 7.75 -3.22
C HIS A 219 6.60 8.90 -4.06
N PRO A 220 6.69 10.16 -3.60
CA PRO A 220 6.05 11.32 -4.25
C PRO A 220 6.35 11.43 -5.76
N MET A 221 7.58 11.16 -6.17
CA MET A 221 7.98 11.25 -7.58
C MET A 221 7.23 10.30 -8.53
N LEU A 222 6.56 9.26 -8.03
CA LEU A 222 5.86 8.28 -8.85
C LEU A 222 4.38 8.64 -9.09
N PHE A 223 3.79 9.51 -8.30
CA PHE A 223 2.36 9.84 -8.39
C PHE A 223 1.95 10.38 -9.77
N PRO A 224 2.66 11.36 -10.36
CA PRO A 224 2.23 11.91 -11.64
C PRO A 224 2.16 10.86 -12.74
N MET A 225 3.18 10.00 -12.85
CA MET A 225 3.19 8.93 -13.85
C MET A 225 2.11 7.89 -13.57
N SER A 226 1.99 7.44 -12.34
CA SER A 226 1.05 6.38 -11.96
C SER A 226 -0.41 6.81 -12.16
N ILE A 227 -0.76 8.02 -11.74
CA ILE A 227 -2.10 8.58 -11.92
C ILE A 227 -2.39 8.80 -13.39
N ALA A 228 -1.46 9.35 -14.17
CA ALA A 228 -1.63 9.54 -15.62
C ALA A 228 -1.87 8.21 -16.34
N LEU A 229 -1.31 7.11 -15.84
CA LEU A 229 -1.51 5.75 -16.37
C LEU A 229 -2.79 5.08 -15.84
N GLY A 230 -3.45 5.61 -14.81
CA GLY A 230 -4.76 5.15 -14.34
C GLY A 230 -4.77 4.49 -12.96
N ALA A 231 -3.79 4.79 -12.11
CA ALA A 231 -3.79 4.38 -10.71
C ALA A 231 -4.76 5.22 -9.87
N ASP A 232 -5.45 4.59 -8.93
CA ASP A 232 -6.44 5.21 -8.05
C ASP A 232 -6.02 5.18 -6.58
N LEU A 233 -5.39 4.10 -6.14
CA LEU A 233 -4.98 3.88 -4.76
C LEU A 233 -3.48 3.63 -4.67
N PHE A 234 -2.89 4.10 -3.59
CA PHE A 234 -1.48 3.97 -3.27
C PHE A 234 -1.33 3.55 -1.81
N ASP A 235 -0.27 2.83 -1.48
CA ASP A 235 0.12 2.59 -0.10
C ASP A 235 1.63 2.67 0.08
N SER A 236 2.08 3.05 1.26
CA SER A 236 3.49 3.09 1.55
C SER A 236 3.80 3.15 3.03
N ALA A 237 4.86 2.41 3.42
CA ALA A 237 5.56 2.56 4.68
C ALA A 237 6.76 3.52 4.60
N ALA A 238 7.03 4.09 3.42
CA ALA A 238 8.24 4.88 3.17
C ALA A 238 8.38 6.08 4.11
N TYR A 239 7.27 6.72 4.51
CA TYR A 239 7.28 7.83 5.45
C TYR A 239 8.02 7.48 6.75
N ALA A 240 7.81 6.27 7.29
CA ALA A 240 8.42 5.79 8.53
C ALA A 240 9.77 5.09 8.29
N LEU A 241 9.86 4.25 7.24
CA LEU A 241 11.08 3.50 6.93
C LEU A 241 12.24 4.43 6.59
N PHE A 242 12.02 5.43 5.75
CA PHE A 242 13.06 6.38 5.37
C PHE A 242 13.45 7.31 6.52
N ALA A 243 12.49 7.71 7.35
CA ALA A 243 12.77 8.47 8.56
C ALA A 243 13.69 7.71 9.54
N ARG A 244 13.49 6.40 9.68
CA ARG A 244 14.35 5.53 10.50
C ARG A 244 15.81 5.56 10.05
N ASP A 245 16.02 5.65 8.74
CA ASP A 245 17.36 5.72 8.13
C ASP A 245 17.88 7.17 8.02
N GLY A 246 17.21 8.15 8.61
CA GLY A 246 17.58 9.56 8.50
C GLY A 246 17.41 10.14 7.10
N ARG A 247 16.48 9.60 6.31
CA ARG A 247 16.19 10.05 4.94
C ARG A 247 14.86 10.79 4.86
N ILE A 248 14.81 11.76 3.98
CA ILE A 248 13.60 12.50 3.64
C ILE A 248 13.18 12.24 2.19
N LEU A 249 11.89 12.33 1.95
CA LEU A 249 11.28 12.25 0.63
C LEU A 249 11.17 13.64 -0.01
N SER A 250 11.29 13.69 -1.32
CA SER A 250 10.99 14.86 -2.13
C SER A 250 10.37 14.46 -3.47
N PRO A 251 9.76 15.39 -4.23
CA PRO A 251 9.19 15.08 -5.56
C PRO A 251 10.21 14.62 -6.59
N TRP A 252 11.49 14.86 -6.35
CA TRP A 252 12.58 14.50 -7.24
C TRP A 252 13.50 13.41 -6.70
N GLY A 253 13.23 12.86 -5.51
CA GLY A 253 14.01 11.75 -4.98
C GLY A 253 14.04 11.67 -3.47
N THR A 254 15.09 11.06 -2.96
CA THR A 254 15.33 10.83 -1.53
C THR A 254 16.67 11.44 -1.13
N GLU A 255 16.68 12.18 -0.03
CA GLU A 255 17.88 12.83 0.47
C GLU A 255 18.20 12.40 1.91
N LYS A 256 19.49 12.44 2.28
CA LYS A 256 19.92 12.16 3.65
C LYS A 256 19.98 13.45 4.46
N LEU A 257 19.46 13.41 5.68
CA LEU A 257 19.45 14.55 6.60
C LEU A 257 20.89 15.09 6.85
N GLU A 258 21.89 14.20 6.91
CA GLU A 258 23.29 14.61 7.14
C GLU A 258 23.81 15.59 6.10
N GLY A 259 23.37 15.47 4.85
CA GLY A 259 23.82 16.33 3.74
C GLY A 259 23.00 17.59 3.54
N LEU A 260 21.89 17.74 4.26
CA LEU A 260 20.98 18.87 4.05
C LEU A 260 21.48 20.14 4.74
N MET A 261 21.62 21.21 3.96
CA MET A 261 21.83 22.56 4.49
C MET A 261 20.49 23.26 4.75
N GLU A 262 19.54 23.04 3.86
CA GLU A 262 18.17 23.58 3.93
C GLU A 262 17.15 22.50 3.57
N TRP A 263 15.92 22.66 4.01
CA TRP A 263 14.83 21.77 3.62
C TRP A 263 14.50 21.96 2.14
N PRO A 264 14.35 20.86 1.36
CA PRO A 264 13.98 20.96 -0.06
C PRO A 264 12.63 21.65 -0.28
N ILE A 265 11.69 21.36 0.61
CA ILE A 265 10.35 21.98 0.62
C ILE A 265 9.97 22.20 2.10
N MET A 266 9.46 23.37 2.40
CA MET A 266 8.96 23.68 3.74
C MET A 266 7.61 23.01 4.00
N MET A 267 7.55 22.22 5.07
CA MET A 267 6.34 21.58 5.54
C MET A 267 5.94 22.11 6.93
N PRO A 268 4.64 22.08 7.29
CA PRO A 268 4.18 22.59 8.58
C PRO A 268 4.89 22.01 9.80
N CYS A 269 5.20 20.70 9.78
CA CYS A 269 5.84 20.03 10.92
C CYS A 269 7.27 20.51 11.20
N ILE A 270 7.94 21.17 10.26
CA ILE A 270 9.31 21.66 10.38
C ILE A 270 9.37 23.20 10.40
N SER A 271 8.24 23.88 10.57
CA SER A 271 8.21 25.35 10.63
C SER A 271 9.11 25.87 11.77
N GLY A 272 10.08 26.72 11.42
CA GLY A 272 11.05 27.26 12.38
C GLY A 272 12.16 26.28 12.82
N VAL A 273 12.24 25.10 12.22
CA VAL A 273 13.24 24.08 12.55
C VAL A 273 14.18 23.85 11.35
N THR A 274 15.47 23.97 11.58
CA THR A 274 16.50 23.75 10.54
C THR A 274 16.95 22.28 10.52
N PRO A 275 17.51 21.76 9.38
CA PRO A 275 18.11 20.43 9.34
C PRO A 275 19.24 20.25 10.38
N GLU A 276 20.00 21.30 10.70
CA GLU A 276 21.03 21.26 11.73
C GLU A 276 20.45 21.01 13.12
N LEU A 277 19.34 21.66 13.47
CA LEU A 277 18.67 21.45 14.74
C LEU A 277 18.16 20.01 14.83
N VAL A 278 17.57 19.49 13.77
CA VAL A 278 17.06 18.11 13.73
C VAL A 278 18.17 17.07 13.90
N ARG A 279 19.35 17.30 13.31
CA ARG A 279 20.51 16.42 13.52
C ARG A 279 20.94 16.32 14.99
N LYS A 280 20.72 17.37 15.78
CA LYS A 280 21.06 17.43 17.21
C LYS A 280 19.98 16.83 18.14
N MET A 281 18.78 16.54 17.61
CA MET A 281 17.70 15.94 18.39
C MET A 281 18.01 14.49 18.81
N PRO A 282 17.42 14.01 19.91
CA PRO A 282 17.40 12.59 20.24
C PRO A 282 16.87 11.76 19.09
N LYS A 283 17.41 10.53 18.93
CA LYS A 283 17.12 9.66 17.79
C LYS A 283 15.61 9.47 17.54
N ASP A 284 14.85 9.21 18.59
CA ASP A 284 13.42 8.91 18.48
C ASP A 284 12.60 10.16 18.09
N GLU A 285 12.94 11.32 18.65
CA GLU A 285 12.29 12.59 18.28
C GLU A 285 12.60 12.96 16.83
N ARG A 286 13.86 12.83 16.43
CA ARG A 286 14.32 13.04 15.07
C ARG A 286 13.58 12.12 14.07
N MET A 287 13.50 10.83 14.38
CA MET A 287 12.79 9.86 13.54
C MET A 287 11.30 10.22 13.38
N LYS A 288 10.62 10.57 14.48
CA LYS A 288 9.21 10.98 14.43
C LYS A 288 9.01 12.25 13.61
N LEU A 289 9.88 13.24 13.76
CA LEU A 289 9.80 14.48 12.98
C LEU A 289 10.02 14.25 11.49
N LEU A 290 11.03 13.44 11.12
CA LEU A 290 11.27 13.07 9.73
C LEU A 290 10.12 12.26 9.14
N ALA A 291 9.50 11.37 9.92
CA ALA A 291 8.32 10.62 9.47
C ALA A 291 7.13 11.55 9.19
N LYS A 292 6.90 12.56 10.03
CA LYS A 292 5.88 13.59 9.80
C LYS A 292 6.19 14.40 8.55
N TYR A 293 7.43 14.83 8.36
CA TYR A 293 7.87 15.51 7.15
C TYR A 293 7.60 14.67 5.90
N ASN A 294 8.03 13.40 5.92
CA ASN A 294 7.84 12.48 4.80
C ASN A 294 6.35 12.24 4.50
N LEU A 295 5.50 12.17 5.52
CA LEU A 295 4.07 12.03 5.32
C LEU A 295 3.46 13.30 4.72
N GLU A 296 3.79 14.47 5.28
CA GLU A 296 3.28 15.76 4.80
C GLU A 296 3.66 16.04 3.35
N ILE A 297 4.93 15.81 2.95
CA ILE A 297 5.37 15.98 1.55
C ILE A 297 4.68 14.99 0.61
N THR A 298 4.47 13.75 1.05
CA THR A 298 3.80 12.74 0.25
C THR A 298 2.34 13.12 -0.02
N LEU A 299 1.62 13.57 1.02
CA LEU A 299 0.23 14.04 0.87
C LEU A 299 0.13 15.30 0.02
N ALA A 300 1.06 16.26 0.19
CA ALA A 300 1.09 17.49 -0.60
C ALA A 300 1.31 17.21 -2.08
N GLU A 301 2.26 16.34 -2.44
CA GLU A 301 2.54 15.98 -3.82
C GLU A 301 1.38 15.20 -4.46
N LEU A 302 0.74 14.31 -3.71
CA LEU A 302 -0.46 13.65 -4.17
C LEU A 302 -1.56 14.67 -4.48
N ALA A 303 -1.82 15.63 -3.61
CA ALA A 303 -2.80 16.68 -3.81
C ALA A 303 -2.46 17.58 -5.00
N LEU A 304 -1.20 17.98 -5.18
CA LEU A 304 -0.74 18.79 -6.30
C LEU A 304 -0.88 18.08 -7.66
N THR A 305 -0.77 16.75 -7.69
CA THR A 305 -0.93 15.98 -8.94
C THR A 305 -2.35 16.08 -9.50
N TRP A 306 -3.35 16.35 -8.66
CA TRP A 306 -4.75 16.53 -9.08
C TRP A 306 -5.07 17.86 -9.72
N GLN A 307 -4.31 18.88 -9.34
CA GLN A 307 -4.54 20.26 -9.78
C GLN A 307 -3.87 20.57 -11.13
N ARG A 308 -3.03 19.65 -11.61
CA ARG A 308 -2.30 19.76 -12.89
C ARG A 308 -2.91 18.87 -13.96
#